data_4ab6165104bdc402bef52d7ed050526c
#
_entry.id   4ab6165104bdc402bef52d7ed050526c
#
_cell.length_a   1.000
_cell.length_b   1.000
_cell.length_c   1.000
_cell.angle_alpha   90.00
_cell.angle_beta   90.00
_cell.angle_gamma   90.00
#
_symmetry.space_group_name_H-M   'P 1'
#
loop_
_entity.id
_entity.type
_entity.pdbx_description
1 polymer ?
#
loop_
_entity_poly.entity_id
_entity_poly.type
_entity_poly.pdbx_seq_one_letter_code
_entity_poly.pdbx_strand_id
1 'polypeptide(L)'
;MLHHDIHEKLLAYTDRELELLRANYQLCHKFKSHMERRFFKDNYIHIEKQTRFTKIPLHSHGFIELIYIYQGKMHQKINEESLTLGKGEILLINQFARHEIEAAGQNDIIINFIIKTEFFGRLMPLFDENNIISRFILSAINGRKKHGEHIHFKVGEIDAIQNIMHVIISEIYSNNHLKEIRVNFLVGLLMTELLSNVQASDYHINGSYNESLAMAVLRYIDTDYKTASLKEISCRLNQPNYKVSKLIKDFTGKNFSDLLVEKRLDVLIHLLKHTNHSIIDVINMTGYENASHCYKVFKEKY
;
A
#
# COMPACT_ATOMS: atom_id res chain seq x y z
N MET A 1 33.21 -2.93 -2.44
CA MET A 1 33.39 -3.75 -1.23
C MET A 1 32.06 -4.02 -0.52
N LEU A 2 31.28 -3.03 -0.12
CA LEU A 2 29.97 -3.25 0.57
C LEU A 2 28.97 -4.12 -0.21
N HIS A 3 28.86 -3.94 -1.53
CA HIS A 3 27.94 -4.74 -2.36
C HIS A 3 28.27 -6.23 -2.43
N HIS A 4 29.57 -6.57 -2.40
CA HIS A 4 30.00 -7.96 -2.46
C HIS A 4 29.68 -8.69 -1.14
N ASP A 5 29.92 -8.06 0.01
CA ASP A 5 29.63 -8.62 1.33
C ASP A 5 28.12 -8.86 1.56
N ILE A 6 27.26 -7.97 1.05
CA ILE A 6 25.81 -8.13 1.14
C ILE A 6 25.32 -9.27 0.22
N HIS A 7 25.87 -9.35 -0.97
CA HIS A 7 25.55 -10.42 -1.93
C HIS A 7 25.87 -11.80 -1.33
N GLU A 8 27.06 -11.97 -0.77
CA GLU A 8 27.47 -13.21 -0.09
C GLU A 8 26.52 -13.57 1.07
N LYS A 9 26.13 -12.57 1.89
CA LYS A 9 25.16 -12.79 2.98
C LYS A 9 23.79 -13.21 2.48
N LEU A 10 23.32 -12.70 1.34
CA LEU A 10 22.05 -13.07 0.75
C LEU A 10 22.10 -14.49 0.14
N LEU A 11 23.22 -14.88 -0.44
CA LEU A 11 23.45 -16.22 -0.98
C LEU A 11 23.54 -17.27 0.13
N ALA A 12 24.06 -16.91 1.29
CA ALA A 12 24.20 -17.84 2.42
C ALA A 12 22.88 -18.49 2.80
N TYR A 13 22.93 -19.77 3.16
CA TYR A 13 21.76 -20.48 3.66
C TYR A 13 21.42 -20.02 5.07
N THR A 14 20.13 -19.83 5.33
CA THR A 14 19.63 -19.67 6.69
C THR A 14 19.59 -21.02 7.41
N ASP A 15 19.53 -21.02 8.74
CA ASP A 15 19.41 -22.25 9.54
C ASP A 15 18.21 -23.07 9.07
N ARG A 16 17.10 -22.41 8.75
CA ARG A 16 15.89 -23.07 8.25
C ARG A 16 16.09 -23.71 6.88
N GLU A 17 16.80 -23.07 5.98
CA GLU A 17 17.15 -23.65 4.67
C GLU A 17 18.08 -24.84 4.81
N LEU A 18 19.02 -24.80 5.75
CA LEU A 18 19.88 -25.95 6.05
C LEU A 18 19.09 -27.12 6.64
N GLU A 19 18.11 -26.90 7.50
CA GLU A 19 17.20 -27.91 7.99
C GLU A 19 16.40 -28.58 6.86
N LEU A 20 15.84 -27.77 5.94
CA LEU A 20 15.08 -28.27 4.78
C LEU A 20 15.95 -29.12 3.85
N LEU A 21 17.18 -28.69 3.60
CA LEU A 21 18.14 -29.47 2.79
C LEU A 21 18.50 -30.80 3.44
N ARG A 22 18.73 -30.82 4.76
CA ARG A 22 19.02 -32.06 5.53
C ARG A 22 17.84 -33.03 5.54
N ALA A 23 16.62 -32.49 5.56
CA ALA A 23 15.39 -33.27 5.57
C ALA A 23 14.88 -33.66 4.17
N ASN A 24 15.69 -33.51 3.11
CA ASN A 24 15.30 -33.74 1.72
C ASN A 24 13.94 -33.09 1.37
N TYR A 25 13.73 -31.84 1.82
CA TYR A 25 12.53 -31.04 1.60
C TYR A 25 11.22 -31.58 2.18
N GLN A 26 11.27 -32.60 3.06
CA GLN A 26 10.08 -33.26 3.63
C GLN A 26 9.43 -32.49 4.79
N LEU A 27 10.03 -31.40 5.27
CA LEU A 27 9.47 -30.57 6.34
C LEU A 27 8.33 -29.70 5.79
N CYS A 28 7.11 -30.18 5.97
CA CYS A 28 5.93 -29.39 5.66
C CYS A 28 5.83 -28.16 6.59
N HIS A 29 5.78 -26.97 6.02
CA HIS A 29 5.53 -25.75 6.79
C HIS A 29 4.09 -25.79 7.33
N LYS A 30 3.93 -25.86 8.63
CA LYS A 30 2.69 -25.39 9.26
C LYS A 30 2.71 -23.87 9.20
N PHE A 31 2.17 -23.31 8.13
CA PHE A 31 1.97 -21.88 7.99
C PHE A 31 0.96 -21.44 9.06
N LYS A 32 1.44 -20.75 10.08
CA LYS A 32 0.55 -20.21 11.11
C LYS A 32 -0.02 -18.89 10.62
N SER A 33 -1.33 -18.83 10.47
CA SER A 33 -2.11 -17.62 10.15
C SER A 33 -2.00 -16.47 11.18
N HIS A 34 -1.14 -16.60 12.19
CA HIS A 34 -0.91 -15.64 13.28
C HIS A 34 0.42 -14.89 13.14
N MET A 35 0.94 -14.72 11.92
CA MET A 35 2.25 -14.10 11.69
C MET A 35 2.30 -12.59 12.00
N GLU A 36 1.19 -11.88 12.01
CA GLU A 36 1.15 -10.42 12.18
C GLU A 36 1.85 -9.91 13.45
N ARG A 37 1.66 -10.59 14.59
CA ARG A 37 2.27 -10.17 15.87
C ARG A 37 3.79 -10.39 15.91
N ARG A 38 4.33 -11.23 15.04
CA ARG A 38 5.76 -11.55 15.00
C ARG A 38 6.59 -10.49 14.28
N PHE A 39 6.02 -9.85 13.26
CA PHE A 39 6.74 -8.94 12.39
C PHE A 39 6.81 -7.50 12.91
N PHE A 40 5.78 -7.06 13.62
CA PHE A 40 5.65 -5.66 13.99
C PHE A 40 5.75 -5.47 15.52
N LYS A 41 6.95 -5.23 16.03
CA LYS A 41 7.07 -4.72 17.42
C LYS A 41 6.60 -3.27 17.45
N ASP A 42 7.44 -2.34 16.99
CA ASP A 42 7.13 -0.90 16.95
C ASP A 42 7.27 -0.31 15.52
N ASN A 43 7.58 -1.15 14.53
CA ASN A 43 7.93 -0.74 13.17
C ASN A 43 6.77 -0.85 12.21
N TYR A 44 6.79 -0.02 11.16
CA TYR A 44 5.82 -0.07 10.05
C TYR A 44 6.22 -1.07 8.97
N ILE A 45 7.51 -1.35 8.85
CA ILE A 45 8.07 -2.19 7.78
C ILE A 45 8.99 -3.23 8.40
N HIS A 46 8.74 -4.49 8.03
CA HIS A 46 9.63 -5.60 8.29
C HIS A 46 10.15 -6.14 6.96
N ILE A 47 11.44 -6.46 6.90
CA ILE A 47 12.09 -6.94 5.68
C ILE A 47 12.76 -8.27 5.99
N GLU A 48 12.48 -9.28 5.18
CA GLU A 48 13.09 -10.61 5.33
C GLU A 48 13.40 -11.26 3.99
N LYS A 49 14.39 -12.15 3.98
CA LYS A 49 14.65 -13.05 2.85
C LYS A 49 13.67 -14.21 2.91
N GLN A 50 12.99 -14.48 1.79
CA GLN A 50 12.12 -15.63 1.67
C GLN A 50 12.91 -16.94 1.80
N THR A 51 12.38 -17.88 2.57
CA THR A 51 12.97 -19.22 2.72
C THR A 51 12.88 -19.98 1.41
N ARG A 52 14.02 -20.45 0.89
CA ARG A 52 14.11 -21.30 -0.29
C ARG A 52 13.63 -22.71 -0.02
N PHE A 53 13.41 -23.48 -1.07
CA PHE A 53 13.14 -24.94 -1.05
C PHE A 53 11.82 -25.36 -0.42
N THR A 54 10.92 -24.44 -0.16
CA THR A 54 9.61 -24.77 0.39
C THR A 54 8.51 -24.01 -0.33
N LYS A 55 7.41 -24.71 -0.62
CA LYS A 55 6.20 -24.11 -1.14
C LYS A 55 5.47 -23.39 -0.01
N ILE A 56 4.95 -22.20 -0.28
CA ILE A 56 4.04 -21.50 0.63
C ILE A 56 2.61 -21.76 0.13
N PRO A 57 1.77 -22.46 0.93
CA PRO A 57 0.42 -22.81 0.51
C PRO A 57 -0.48 -21.59 0.39
N LEU A 58 -1.63 -21.73 -0.26
CA LEU A 58 -2.61 -20.67 -0.44
C LEU A 58 -2.98 -20.01 0.88
N HIS A 59 -2.75 -18.70 0.97
CA HIS A 59 -2.99 -17.90 2.17
C HIS A 59 -3.34 -16.45 1.79
N SER A 60 -3.69 -15.66 2.78
CA SER A 60 -3.77 -14.20 2.77
C SER A 60 -3.25 -13.67 4.11
N HIS A 61 -2.96 -12.40 4.18
CA HIS A 61 -2.37 -11.74 5.36
C HIS A 61 -3.03 -10.38 5.62
N GLY A 62 -2.78 -9.76 6.79
CA GLY A 62 -3.39 -8.48 7.21
C GLY A 62 -2.54 -7.24 6.89
N PHE A 63 -1.58 -7.34 5.98
CA PHE A 63 -0.62 -6.29 5.63
C PHE A 63 -0.48 -6.17 4.11
N ILE A 64 0.19 -5.14 3.65
CA ILE A 64 0.64 -5.02 2.26
C ILE A 64 2.01 -5.68 2.14
N GLU A 65 2.17 -6.54 1.16
CA GLU A 65 3.45 -7.19 0.87
C GLU A 65 4.04 -6.61 -0.41
N LEU A 66 5.32 -6.20 -0.35
CA LEU A 66 6.12 -5.87 -1.51
C LEU A 66 7.20 -6.95 -1.64
N ILE A 67 7.21 -7.61 -2.79
CA ILE A 67 8.14 -8.69 -3.11
C ILE A 67 9.13 -8.16 -4.15
N TYR A 68 10.42 -8.35 -3.90
CA TYR A 68 11.50 -7.98 -4.81
C TYR A 68 12.34 -9.20 -5.16
N ILE A 69 12.59 -9.41 -6.44
CA ILE A 69 13.45 -10.49 -6.92
C ILE A 69 14.88 -9.97 -7.04
N TYR A 70 15.69 -10.24 -6.03
CA TYR A 70 17.10 -9.85 -6.02
C TYR A 70 17.92 -10.65 -7.06
N GLN A 71 17.65 -11.96 -7.16
CA GLN A 71 18.31 -12.86 -8.10
C GLN A 71 17.37 -14.02 -8.45
N GLY A 72 17.48 -14.55 -9.68
CA GLY A 72 16.69 -15.68 -10.15
C GLY A 72 15.27 -15.29 -10.52
N LYS A 73 14.31 -16.09 -10.10
CA LYS A 73 12.89 -15.92 -10.41
C LYS A 73 11.99 -16.43 -9.29
N MET A 74 10.72 -16.04 -9.35
CA MET A 74 9.66 -16.50 -8.45
C MET A 74 8.43 -16.87 -9.25
N HIS A 75 7.83 -18.01 -8.94
CA HIS A 75 6.55 -18.44 -9.49
C HIS A 75 5.51 -18.42 -8.39
N GLN A 76 4.39 -17.74 -8.63
CA GLN A 76 3.29 -17.71 -7.69
C GLN A 76 1.94 -17.64 -8.41
N LYS A 77 0.89 -18.03 -7.70
CA LYS A 77 -0.48 -17.88 -8.14
C LYS A 77 -1.20 -16.90 -7.24
N ILE A 78 -1.81 -15.88 -7.82
CA ILE A 78 -2.53 -14.82 -7.09
C ILE A 78 -3.95 -14.77 -7.63
N ASN A 79 -4.97 -14.95 -6.77
CA ASN A 79 -6.38 -14.91 -7.16
C ASN A 79 -6.66 -15.74 -8.43
N GLU A 80 -6.04 -16.94 -8.53
CA GLU A 80 -6.14 -17.87 -9.66
C GLU A 80 -5.30 -17.53 -10.90
N GLU A 81 -4.64 -16.40 -10.96
CA GLU A 81 -3.71 -16.01 -12.00
C GLU A 81 -2.29 -16.48 -11.67
N SER A 82 -1.64 -17.18 -12.63
CA SER A 82 -0.24 -17.59 -12.49
C SER A 82 0.68 -16.47 -12.93
N LEU A 83 1.61 -16.09 -12.06
CA LEU A 83 2.55 -15.01 -12.28
C LEU A 83 3.98 -15.50 -12.10
N THR A 84 4.86 -15.07 -13.00
CA THR A 84 6.32 -15.27 -12.88
C THR A 84 7.00 -13.92 -12.81
N LEU A 85 7.81 -13.73 -11.78
CA LEU A 85 8.66 -12.56 -11.62
C LEU A 85 10.11 -12.92 -11.92
N GLY A 86 10.80 -12.05 -12.64
CA GLY A 86 12.23 -12.12 -12.92
C GLY A 86 13.07 -11.21 -12.04
N LYS A 87 14.40 -11.31 -12.18
CA LYS A 87 15.37 -10.48 -11.46
C LYS A 87 15.06 -8.98 -11.63
N GLY A 88 15.10 -8.25 -10.53
CA GLY A 88 14.87 -6.79 -10.48
C GLY A 88 13.41 -6.38 -10.51
N GLU A 89 12.49 -7.32 -10.73
CA GLU A 89 11.05 -7.02 -10.74
C GLU A 89 10.50 -6.92 -9.32
N ILE A 90 9.43 -6.13 -9.20
CA ILE A 90 8.75 -5.86 -7.93
C ILE A 90 7.27 -6.22 -8.08
N LEU A 91 6.72 -6.84 -7.04
CA LEU A 91 5.30 -7.12 -6.93
C LEU A 91 4.75 -6.52 -5.64
N LEU A 92 3.64 -5.83 -5.74
CA LEU A 92 2.92 -5.28 -4.60
C LEU A 92 1.58 -6.01 -4.47
N ILE A 93 1.29 -6.56 -3.29
CA ILE A 93 0.09 -7.36 -3.02
C ILE A 93 -0.64 -6.76 -1.83
N ASN A 94 -1.97 -6.57 -1.94
CA ASN A 94 -2.76 -6.10 -0.80
C ASN A 94 -3.19 -7.27 0.13
N GLN A 95 -3.69 -6.92 1.32
CA GLN A 95 -4.08 -7.89 2.35
C GLN A 95 -5.29 -8.77 1.98
N PHE A 96 -5.99 -8.51 0.88
CA PHE A 96 -7.16 -9.27 0.45
C PHE A 96 -6.84 -10.29 -0.64
N ALA A 97 -5.68 -10.18 -1.27
CA ALA A 97 -5.24 -11.13 -2.28
C ALA A 97 -4.93 -12.49 -1.62
N ARG A 98 -5.41 -13.55 -2.25
CA ARG A 98 -5.05 -14.92 -1.87
C ARG A 98 -3.97 -15.40 -2.82
N HIS A 99 -2.85 -15.82 -2.28
CA HIS A 99 -1.73 -16.26 -3.09
C HIS A 99 -1.05 -17.51 -2.53
N GLU A 100 -0.47 -18.27 -3.43
CA GLU A 100 0.42 -19.39 -3.13
C GLU A 100 1.72 -19.23 -3.91
N ILE A 101 2.83 -19.66 -3.31
CA ILE A 101 4.16 -19.45 -3.86
C ILE A 101 4.83 -20.80 -4.05
N GLU A 102 5.36 -21.03 -5.25
CA GLU A 102 6.16 -22.21 -5.55
C GLU A 102 7.48 -22.19 -4.79
N ALA A 103 8.09 -23.36 -4.60
CA ALA A 103 9.38 -23.45 -3.94
C ALA A 103 10.46 -22.72 -4.75
N ALA A 104 11.12 -21.75 -4.13
CA ALA A 104 12.27 -21.08 -4.70
C ALA A 104 13.46 -22.04 -4.79
N GLY A 105 14.20 -21.97 -5.90
CA GLY A 105 15.41 -22.77 -6.11
C GLY A 105 16.63 -22.21 -5.38
N GLN A 106 17.77 -22.89 -5.53
CA GLN A 106 19.03 -22.51 -4.88
C GLN A 106 19.50 -21.09 -5.23
N ASN A 107 19.31 -20.69 -6.47
CA ASN A 107 19.77 -19.40 -6.99
C ASN A 107 18.70 -18.31 -6.94
N ASP A 108 17.51 -18.60 -6.41
CA ASP A 108 16.43 -17.64 -6.32
C ASP A 108 16.51 -16.93 -4.97
N ILE A 109 16.76 -15.63 -5.00
CA ILE A 109 16.85 -14.77 -3.81
C ILE A 109 15.70 -13.76 -3.89
N ILE A 110 14.77 -13.92 -2.98
CA ILE A 110 13.54 -13.12 -2.91
C ILE A 110 13.54 -12.36 -1.58
N ILE A 111 13.24 -11.08 -1.64
CA ILE A 111 13.16 -10.21 -0.47
C ILE A 111 11.72 -9.73 -0.31
N ASN A 112 11.13 -10.03 0.83
CA ASN A 112 9.78 -9.65 1.19
C ASN A 112 9.79 -8.45 2.13
N PHE A 113 9.01 -7.44 1.80
CA PHE A 113 8.73 -6.28 2.63
C PHE A 113 7.30 -6.42 3.14
N ILE A 114 7.15 -6.57 4.42
CA ILE A 114 5.89 -6.69 5.11
C ILE A 114 5.56 -5.31 5.67
N ILE A 115 4.52 -4.65 5.14
CA ILE A 115 4.26 -3.22 5.35
C ILE A 115 2.87 -3.04 5.96
N LYS A 116 2.81 -2.37 7.12
CA LYS A 116 1.53 -1.96 7.72
C LYS A 116 0.80 -0.97 6.83
N THR A 117 -0.50 -1.10 6.72
CA THR A 117 -1.35 -0.15 5.97
C THR A 117 -1.22 1.29 6.49
N GLU A 118 -0.97 1.47 7.78
CA GLU A 118 -0.77 2.78 8.43
C GLU A 118 0.46 3.53 7.90
N PHE A 119 1.49 2.81 7.44
CA PHE A 119 2.64 3.42 6.77
C PHE A 119 2.21 4.21 5.54
N PHE A 120 1.39 3.62 4.71
CA PHE A 120 0.90 4.25 3.50
C PHE A 120 -0.08 5.39 3.79
N GLY A 121 -0.87 5.31 4.85
CA GLY A 121 -1.73 6.40 5.28
C GLY A 121 -0.98 7.71 5.56
N ARG A 122 0.29 7.62 5.96
CA ARG A 122 1.18 8.79 6.15
C ARG A 122 1.75 9.34 4.84
N LEU A 123 1.89 8.51 3.82
CA LEU A 123 2.41 8.90 2.51
C LEU A 123 1.32 9.44 1.57
N MET A 124 0.06 9.04 1.78
CA MET A 124 -1.07 9.43 0.91
C MET A 124 -1.17 10.93 0.62
N PRO A 125 -0.97 11.84 1.60
CA PRO A 125 -1.04 13.28 1.33
C PRO A 125 0.04 13.78 0.34
N LEU A 126 1.08 12.99 0.08
CA LEU A 126 2.18 13.32 -0.81
C LEU A 126 1.96 12.83 -2.25
N PHE A 127 0.98 11.95 -2.45
CA PHE A 127 0.72 11.34 -3.75
C PHE A 127 -0.52 11.94 -4.42
N ASP A 128 -0.44 12.11 -5.74
CA ASP A 128 -1.62 12.42 -6.55
C ASP A 128 -2.59 11.23 -6.49
N GLU A 129 -3.83 11.49 -6.12
CA GLU A 129 -4.87 10.46 -5.98
C GLU A 129 -5.22 9.77 -7.31
N ASN A 130 -4.77 10.31 -8.43
CA ASN A 130 -5.03 9.76 -9.77
C ASN A 130 -4.15 8.60 -10.17
N ASN A 131 -3.06 8.40 -9.44
CA ASN A 131 -2.13 7.36 -9.81
C ASN A 131 -2.57 5.98 -9.29
N ILE A 132 -2.04 4.97 -9.95
CA ILE A 132 -2.39 3.57 -9.75
C ILE A 132 -2.02 3.05 -8.36
N ILE A 133 -0.87 3.50 -7.81
CA ILE A 133 -0.41 3.10 -6.48
C ILE A 133 -1.29 3.73 -5.40
N SER A 134 -1.67 5.00 -5.55
CA SER A 134 -2.62 5.63 -4.63
C SER A 134 -3.95 4.90 -4.59
N ARG A 135 -4.46 4.47 -5.74
CA ARG A 135 -5.71 3.68 -5.83
C ARG A 135 -5.57 2.34 -5.13
N PHE A 136 -4.47 1.62 -5.37
CA PHE A 136 -4.15 0.36 -4.70
C PHE A 136 -4.07 0.53 -3.18
N ILE A 137 -3.36 1.56 -2.72
CA ILE A 137 -3.20 1.87 -1.29
C ILE A 137 -4.53 2.24 -0.66
N LEU A 138 -5.33 3.08 -1.31
CA LEU A 138 -6.66 3.46 -0.81
C LEU A 138 -7.59 2.25 -0.71
N SER A 139 -7.55 1.34 -1.68
CA SER A 139 -8.25 0.06 -1.63
C SER A 139 -7.81 -0.78 -0.41
N ALA A 140 -6.52 -0.83 -0.16
CA ALA A 140 -5.96 -1.53 0.98
C ALA A 140 -6.35 -0.89 2.34
N ILE A 141 -6.27 0.44 2.47
CA ILE A 141 -6.59 1.15 3.72
C ILE A 141 -8.09 1.08 4.05
N ASN A 142 -8.95 1.29 3.06
CA ASN A 142 -10.40 1.38 3.27
C ASN A 142 -11.07 0.04 3.55
N GLY A 143 -10.43 -1.08 3.26
CA GLY A 143 -10.73 -2.42 3.78
C GLY A 143 -12.12 -3.01 3.56
N ARG A 144 -13.02 -2.34 2.83
CA ARG A 144 -14.44 -2.71 2.74
C ARG A 144 -14.82 -3.53 1.52
N LYS A 145 -14.06 -3.44 0.45
CA LYS A 145 -14.11 -4.42 -0.64
C LYS A 145 -12.92 -5.35 -0.50
N LYS A 146 -13.19 -6.56 -0.08
CA LYS A 146 -12.22 -7.65 0.07
C LYS A 146 -11.77 -8.20 -1.30
N HIS A 147 -11.38 -7.32 -2.23
CA HIS A 147 -10.82 -7.74 -3.50
C HIS A 147 -9.30 -7.78 -3.39
N GLY A 148 -8.76 -8.95 -3.62
CA GLY A 148 -7.32 -9.13 -3.73
C GLY A 148 -6.79 -8.42 -4.96
N GLU A 149 -5.89 -7.47 -4.78
CA GLU A 149 -5.25 -6.70 -5.84
C GLU A 149 -3.75 -6.87 -5.78
N HIS A 150 -3.12 -6.80 -6.94
CA HIS A 150 -1.66 -6.78 -7.05
C HIS A 150 -1.22 -5.88 -8.19
N ILE A 151 0.01 -5.36 -8.09
CA ILE A 151 0.67 -4.60 -9.14
C ILE A 151 2.03 -5.26 -9.41
N HIS A 152 2.26 -5.63 -10.65
CA HIS A 152 3.54 -6.17 -11.10
C HIS A 152 4.34 -5.10 -11.83
N PHE A 153 5.47 -4.69 -11.25
CA PHE A 153 6.37 -3.69 -11.80
C PHE A 153 7.55 -4.36 -12.50
N LYS A 154 7.58 -4.26 -13.83
CA LYS A 154 8.69 -4.77 -14.66
C LYS A 154 9.82 -3.73 -14.75
N VAL A 155 10.47 -3.48 -13.62
CA VAL A 155 11.43 -2.40 -13.42
C VAL A 155 12.88 -2.88 -13.29
N GLY A 156 13.16 -4.11 -13.71
CA GLY A 156 14.48 -4.73 -13.58
C GLY A 156 15.61 -3.95 -14.23
N GLU A 157 15.34 -3.20 -15.31
CA GLU A 157 16.30 -2.41 -16.07
C GLU A 157 16.34 -0.93 -15.65
N ILE A 158 15.62 -0.54 -14.57
CA ILE A 158 15.58 0.86 -14.12
C ILE A 158 16.58 1.07 -12.99
N ASP A 159 17.75 1.60 -13.33
CA ASP A 159 18.86 1.78 -12.40
C ASP A 159 18.50 2.54 -11.13
N ALA A 160 17.67 3.59 -11.22
CA ALA A 160 17.25 4.36 -10.05
C ALA A 160 16.54 3.47 -9.02
N ILE A 161 15.61 2.64 -9.48
CA ILE A 161 14.87 1.70 -8.63
C ILE A 161 15.78 0.62 -8.06
N GLN A 162 16.65 0.04 -8.91
CA GLN A 162 17.59 -0.99 -8.47
C GLN A 162 18.56 -0.47 -7.41
N ASN A 163 19.07 0.76 -7.57
CA ASN A 163 19.94 1.40 -6.59
C ASN A 163 19.24 1.62 -5.24
N ILE A 164 18.00 2.10 -5.26
CA ILE A 164 17.21 2.25 -4.03
C ILE A 164 17.02 0.89 -3.35
N MET A 165 16.66 -0.14 -4.10
CA MET A 165 16.49 -1.49 -3.56
C MET A 165 17.80 -2.02 -2.93
N HIS A 166 18.94 -1.80 -3.56
CA HIS A 166 20.23 -2.19 -3.00
C HIS A 166 20.55 -1.46 -1.69
N VAL A 167 20.24 -0.16 -1.60
CA VAL A 167 20.43 0.61 -0.36
C VAL A 167 19.49 0.08 0.74
N ILE A 168 18.22 -0.17 0.46
CA ILE A 168 17.27 -0.73 1.43
C ILE A 168 17.75 -2.09 1.94
N ILE A 169 18.17 -2.97 1.04
CA ILE A 169 18.68 -4.31 1.40
C ILE A 169 19.93 -4.19 2.26
N SER A 170 20.79 -3.20 2.01
CA SER A 170 21.97 -2.98 2.84
C SER A 170 21.63 -2.62 4.29
N GLU A 171 20.52 -1.93 4.50
CA GLU A 171 20.03 -1.61 5.85
C GLU A 171 19.59 -2.85 6.64
N ILE A 172 19.20 -3.97 5.98
CA ILE A 172 18.88 -5.22 6.69
C ILE A 172 20.05 -5.69 7.56
N TYR A 173 21.26 -5.53 7.04
CA TYR A 173 22.50 -5.96 7.69
C TYR A 173 23.23 -4.84 8.42
N SER A 174 22.63 -3.64 8.47
CA SER A 174 23.18 -2.49 9.17
C SER A 174 22.87 -2.56 10.67
N ASN A 175 23.86 -2.20 11.49
CA ASN A 175 23.70 -2.00 12.93
C ASN A 175 23.39 -0.53 13.29
N ASN A 176 22.98 0.29 12.30
CA ASN A 176 22.68 1.69 12.51
C ASN A 176 21.41 1.85 13.36
N HIS A 177 21.47 2.65 14.41
CA HIS A 177 20.31 2.94 15.29
C HIS A 177 19.18 3.71 14.57
N LEU A 178 19.46 4.36 13.43
CA LEU A 178 18.47 5.04 12.59
C LEU A 178 17.95 4.15 11.44
N LYS A 179 18.28 2.87 11.44
CA LYS A 179 17.92 1.91 10.38
C LYS A 179 16.44 1.99 9.99
N GLU A 180 15.54 1.97 10.97
CA GLU A 180 14.10 1.96 10.73
C GLU A 180 13.61 3.24 10.08
N ILE A 181 14.10 4.39 10.55
CA ILE A 181 13.78 5.70 9.96
C ILE A 181 14.28 5.74 8.51
N ARG A 182 15.51 5.29 8.26
CA ARG A 182 16.11 5.25 6.92
C ARG A 182 15.32 4.36 5.98
N VAL A 183 14.93 3.15 6.41
CA VAL A 183 14.10 2.23 5.63
C VAL A 183 12.76 2.88 5.28
N ASN A 184 12.10 3.55 6.21
CA ASN A 184 10.83 4.23 5.95
C ASN A 184 10.95 5.31 4.86
N PHE A 185 12.00 6.14 4.90
CA PHE A 185 12.26 7.16 3.87
C PHE A 185 12.62 6.54 2.52
N LEU A 186 13.44 5.49 2.52
CA LEU A 186 13.85 4.80 1.30
C LEU A 186 12.66 4.09 0.62
N VAL A 187 11.78 3.47 1.39
CA VAL A 187 10.56 2.87 0.84
C VAL A 187 9.62 3.96 0.33
N GLY A 188 9.52 5.11 1.00
CA GLY A 188 8.79 6.26 0.47
C GLY A 188 9.34 6.74 -0.88
N LEU A 189 10.66 6.88 -1.01
CA LEU A 189 11.33 7.23 -2.26
C LEU A 189 11.11 6.16 -3.34
N LEU A 190 11.20 4.87 -2.98
CA LEU A 190 10.90 3.78 -3.89
C LEU A 190 9.48 3.90 -4.46
N MET A 191 8.48 4.23 -3.63
CA MET A 191 7.11 4.41 -4.09
C MET A 191 7.00 5.56 -5.12
N THR A 192 7.73 6.67 -4.94
CA THR A 192 7.73 7.78 -5.92
C THR A 192 8.36 7.37 -7.24
N GLU A 193 9.46 6.60 -7.21
CA GLU A 193 10.10 6.09 -8.42
C GLU A 193 9.21 5.06 -9.14
N LEU A 194 8.57 4.16 -8.42
CA LEU A 194 7.61 3.23 -9.00
C LEU A 194 6.44 3.97 -9.67
N LEU A 195 5.95 5.04 -9.06
CA LEU A 195 4.90 5.89 -9.64
C LEU A 195 5.32 6.54 -10.96
N SER A 196 6.56 7.00 -11.03
CA SER A 196 7.09 7.67 -12.22
C SER A 196 7.30 6.70 -13.40
N ASN A 197 7.38 5.39 -13.13
CA ASN A 197 7.75 4.37 -14.10
C ASN A 197 6.63 3.35 -14.37
N VAL A 198 5.44 3.51 -13.78
CA VAL A 198 4.30 2.62 -14.02
C VAL A 198 3.67 2.88 -15.37
N GLN A 199 3.53 1.82 -16.17
CA GLN A 199 2.67 1.81 -17.36
C GLN A 199 1.31 1.18 -17.02
N ALA A 200 0.26 1.60 -17.70
CA ALA A 200 -1.09 1.08 -17.49
C ALA A 200 -1.22 -0.44 -17.71
N SER A 201 -0.27 -1.04 -18.47
CA SER A 201 -0.19 -2.48 -18.74
C SER A 201 0.30 -3.32 -17.56
N ASP A 202 0.93 -2.70 -16.56
CA ASP A 202 1.57 -3.41 -15.43
C ASP A 202 0.60 -3.67 -14.27
N TYR A 203 -0.67 -3.35 -14.49
CA TYR A 203 -1.64 -3.27 -13.44
C TYR A 203 -2.83 -4.21 -13.67
N HIS A 204 -2.89 -5.25 -12.88
CA HIS A 204 -4.05 -6.14 -12.79
C HIS A 204 -4.95 -5.70 -11.64
N ILE A 205 -5.80 -4.70 -11.90
CA ILE A 205 -6.96 -4.48 -11.04
C ILE A 205 -8.12 -5.29 -11.63
N ASN A 206 -8.71 -6.14 -10.82
CA ASN A 206 -10.12 -6.43 -10.93
C ASN A 206 -10.95 -5.22 -10.44
N GLY A 207 -10.48 -3.99 -10.71
CA GLY A 207 -11.12 -2.72 -10.39
C GLY A 207 -12.27 -2.50 -11.35
N SER A 208 -13.47 -2.73 -10.88
CA SER A 208 -14.68 -2.48 -11.65
C SER A 208 -14.78 -0.98 -12.00
N TYR A 209 -15.45 -0.65 -13.11
CA TYR A 209 -15.90 0.71 -13.47
C TYR A 209 -16.42 1.50 -12.25
N ASN A 210 -17.03 0.81 -11.29
CA ASN A 210 -17.50 1.36 -10.03
C ASN A 210 -16.37 1.92 -9.12
N GLU A 211 -15.18 1.35 -9.13
CA GLU A 211 -14.05 1.86 -8.32
C GLU A 211 -13.51 3.17 -8.89
N SER A 212 -13.41 3.25 -10.22
CA SER A 212 -13.04 4.50 -10.89
C SER A 212 -14.02 5.63 -10.58
N LEU A 213 -15.33 5.31 -10.53
CA LEU A 213 -16.36 6.27 -10.13
C LEU A 213 -16.23 6.67 -8.64
N ALA A 214 -15.97 5.72 -7.73
CA ALA A 214 -15.81 6.02 -6.32
C ALA A 214 -14.60 6.94 -6.07
N MET A 215 -13.49 6.68 -6.76
CA MET A 215 -12.30 7.53 -6.70
C MET A 215 -12.54 8.95 -7.22
N ALA A 216 -13.30 9.09 -8.31
CA ALA A 216 -13.69 10.40 -8.83
C ALA A 216 -14.53 11.19 -7.82
N VAL A 217 -15.41 10.50 -7.05
CA VAL A 217 -16.19 11.14 -5.97
C VAL A 217 -15.28 11.59 -4.82
N LEU A 218 -14.35 10.76 -4.39
CA LEU A 218 -13.43 11.10 -3.29
C LEU A 218 -12.56 12.29 -3.65
N ARG A 219 -12.03 12.32 -4.88
CA ARG A 219 -11.28 13.46 -5.39
C ARG A 219 -12.12 14.74 -5.39
N TYR A 220 -13.32 14.66 -5.92
CA TYR A 220 -14.22 15.80 -5.94
C TYR A 220 -14.46 16.37 -4.54
N ILE A 221 -14.64 15.50 -3.53
CA ILE A 221 -14.74 15.93 -2.14
C ILE A 221 -13.44 16.61 -1.68
N ASP A 222 -12.29 16.09 -2.09
CA ASP A 222 -10.99 16.61 -1.64
C ASP A 222 -10.64 17.97 -2.26
N THR A 223 -10.94 18.17 -3.55
CA THR A 223 -10.64 19.40 -4.28
C THR A 223 -11.71 20.49 -4.11
N ASP A 224 -12.98 20.08 -4.19
CA ASP A 224 -14.12 21.01 -4.22
C ASP A 224 -14.89 21.09 -2.89
N TYR A 225 -14.31 20.63 -1.78
CA TYR A 225 -14.98 20.48 -0.47
C TYR A 225 -15.81 21.68 -0.02
N LYS A 226 -15.47 22.90 -0.45
CA LYS A 226 -16.21 24.12 -0.09
C LYS A 226 -17.63 24.12 -0.65
N THR A 227 -17.80 23.68 -1.87
CA THR A 227 -19.06 23.73 -2.63
C THR A 227 -19.58 22.35 -3.02
N ALA A 228 -18.86 21.29 -2.69
CA ALA A 228 -19.16 19.94 -3.11
C ALA A 228 -20.57 19.49 -2.77
N SER A 229 -21.26 18.91 -3.75
CA SER A 229 -22.57 18.31 -3.59
C SER A 229 -22.69 16.98 -4.32
N LEU A 230 -23.45 16.04 -3.74
CA LEU A 230 -23.73 14.75 -4.38
C LEU A 230 -24.40 14.91 -5.74
N LYS A 231 -25.29 15.89 -5.89
CA LYS A 231 -25.97 16.17 -7.14
C LYS A 231 -25.01 16.55 -8.25
N GLU A 232 -24.07 17.44 -7.95
CA GLU A 232 -23.09 17.93 -8.92
C GLU A 232 -22.16 16.81 -9.39
N ILE A 233 -21.55 16.07 -8.45
CA ILE A 233 -20.66 14.98 -8.84
C ILE A 233 -21.39 13.87 -9.60
N SER A 234 -22.64 13.58 -9.24
CA SER A 234 -23.45 12.62 -9.96
C SER A 234 -23.72 13.06 -11.40
N CYS A 235 -23.96 14.34 -11.61
CA CYS A 235 -24.10 14.94 -12.95
C CYS A 235 -22.79 14.83 -13.74
N ARG A 236 -21.66 15.22 -13.15
CA ARG A 236 -20.31 15.12 -13.78
C ARG A 236 -19.97 13.69 -14.20
N LEU A 237 -20.38 12.71 -13.40
CA LEU A 237 -20.14 11.28 -13.67
C LEU A 237 -21.21 10.65 -14.59
N ASN A 238 -22.21 11.41 -14.99
CA ASN A 238 -23.38 10.89 -15.72
C ASN A 238 -24.00 9.65 -15.07
N GLN A 239 -24.17 9.72 -13.73
CA GLN A 239 -24.75 8.65 -12.92
C GLN A 239 -25.88 9.18 -12.02
N PRO A 240 -26.92 8.37 -11.74
CA PRO A 240 -27.97 8.75 -10.80
C PRO A 240 -27.41 8.94 -9.38
N ASN A 241 -27.95 9.94 -8.64
CA ASN A 241 -27.52 10.24 -7.26
C ASN A 241 -27.54 9.03 -6.34
N TYR A 242 -28.60 8.20 -6.42
CA TYR A 242 -28.72 7.01 -5.58
C TYR A 242 -27.62 5.99 -5.83
N LYS A 243 -27.19 5.86 -7.10
CA LYS A 243 -26.11 4.94 -7.50
C LYS A 243 -24.76 5.43 -6.98
N VAL A 244 -24.46 6.73 -7.11
CA VAL A 244 -23.24 7.34 -6.58
C VAL A 244 -23.23 7.28 -5.05
N SER A 245 -24.34 7.57 -4.39
CA SER A 245 -24.48 7.47 -2.93
C SER A 245 -24.24 6.05 -2.42
N LYS A 246 -24.86 5.05 -3.07
CA LYS A 246 -24.64 3.65 -2.73
C LYS A 246 -23.20 3.24 -2.98
N LEU A 247 -22.66 3.60 -4.14
CA LEU A 247 -21.30 3.30 -4.54
C LEU A 247 -20.28 3.79 -3.51
N ILE A 248 -20.36 5.08 -3.13
CA ILE A 248 -19.42 5.65 -2.18
C ILE A 248 -19.56 5.03 -0.78
N LYS A 249 -20.79 4.72 -0.36
CA LYS A 249 -21.04 4.02 0.89
C LYS A 249 -20.49 2.59 0.88
N ASP A 250 -20.67 1.87 -0.22
CA ASP A 250 -20.13 0.51 -0.40
C ASP A 250 -18.60 0.52 -0.43
N PHE A 251 -17.99 1.57 -1.01
CA PHE A 251 -16.56 1.71 -1.16
C PHE A 251 -15.86 2.18 0.12
N THR A 252 -16.39 3.23 0.79
CA THR A 252 -15.78 3.86 1.95
C THR A 252 -16.41 3.47 3.27
N GLY A 253 -17.65 2.96 3.20
CA GLY A 253 -18.55 2.69 4.31
C GLY A 253 -19.18 3.91 4.95
N LYS A 254 -18.87 5.07 4.44
CA LYS A 254 -19.43 6.35 4.86
C LYS A 254 -20.29 6.89 3.74
N ASN A 255 -21.29 7.69 4.08
CA ASN A 255 -22.03 8.40 3.05
C ASN A 255 -21.25 9.63 2.56
N PHE A 256 -21.67 10.23 1.45
CA PHE A 256 -21.03 11.41 0.87
C PHE A 256 -20.95 12.58 1.86
N SER A 257 -22.03 12.81 2.62
CA SER A 257 -22.09 13.91 3.59
C SER A 257 -21.10 13.73 4.73
N ASP A 258 -20.94 12.50 5.24
CA ASP A 258 -19.99 12.19 6.31
C ASP A 258 -18.54 12.44 5.86
N LEU A 259 -18.20 12.01 4.64
CA LEU A 259 -16.88 12.24 4.06
C LEU A 259 -16.59 13.73 3.84
N LEU A 260 -17.59 14.47 3.35
CA LEU A 260 -17.47 15.92 3.15
C LEU A 260 -17.26 16.65 4.47
N VAL A 261 -18.03 16.27 5.51
CA VAL A 261 -17.87 16.82 6.86
C VAL A 261 -16.47 16.53 7.40
N GLU A 262 -16.00 15.32 7.26
CA GLU A 262 -14.63 14.95 7.69
C GLU A 262 -13.58 15.83 7.01
N LYS A 263 -13.63 15.94 5.68
CA LYS A 263 -12.69 16.80 4.93
C LYS A 263 -12.72 18.24 5.38
N ARG A 264 -13.91 18.82 5.55
CA ARG A 264 -14.07 20.21 6.02
C ARG A 264 -13.50 20.42 7.42
N LEU A 265 -13.71 19.47 8.33
CA LEU A 265 -13.15 19.53 9.68
C LEU A 265 -11.63 19.39 9.69
N ASP A 266 -11.06 18.53 8.86
CA ASP A 266 -9.61 18.35 8.74
C ASP A 266 -8.95 19.65 8.25
N VAL A 267 -9.53 20.28 7.21
CA VAL A 267 -9.07 21.58 6.71
C VAL A 267 -9.24 22.69 7.77
N LEU A 268 -10.37 22.69 8.49
CA LEU A 268 -10.62 23.65 9.58
C LEU A 268 -9.54 23.55 10.67
N ILE A 269 -9.24 22.35 11.14
CA ILE A 269 -8.20 22.10 12.14
C ILE A 269 -6.83 22.54 11.63
N HIS A 270 -6.53 22.24 10.38
CA HIS A 270 -5.28 22.65 9.76
C HIS A 270 -5.15 24.19 9.74
N LEU A 271 -6.17 24.89 9.27
CA LEU A 271 -6.17 26.35 9.21
C LEU A 271 -6.07 27.00 10.60
N LEU A 272 -6.80 26.47 11.59
CA LEU A 272 -6.72 26.97 12.98
C LEU A 272 -5.34 26.79 13.61
N LYS A 273 -4.61 25.74 13.24
CA LYS A 273 -3.26 25.47 13.77
C LYS A 273 -2.15 26.26 13.07
N HIS A 274 -2.34 26.58 11.80
CA HIS A 274 -1.26 27.09 10.95
C HIS A 274 -1.49 28.50 10.41
N THR A 275 -2.61 29.15 10.77
CA THR A 275 -2.90 30.53 10.33
C THR A 275 -3.41 31.39 11.49
N ASN A 276 -3.34 32.70 11.31
CA ASN A 276 -3.84 33.70 12.29
C ASN A 276 -5.23 34.25 11.90
N HIS A 277 -5.99 33.54 11.04
CA HIS A 277 -7.34 33.98 10.69
C HIS A 277 -8.30 33.88 11.87
N SER A 278 -9.33 34.70 11.89
CA SER A 278 -10.38 34.55 12.88
C SER A 278 -11.11 33.22 12.73
N ILE A 279 -11.66 32.69 13.83
CA ILE A 279 -12.42 31.43 13.81
C ILE A 279 -13.57 31.48 12.76
N ILE A 280 -14.22 32.64 12.68
CA ILE A 280 -15.33 32.87 11.74
C ILE A 280 -14.82 32.80 10.29
N ASP A 281 -13.68 33.41 9.99
CA ASP A 281 -13.08 33.39 8.67
C ASP A 281 -12.68 31.96 8.29
N VAL A 282 -12.06 31.22 9.22
CA VAL A 282 -11.70 29.82 9.01
C VAL A 282 -12.93 28.95 8.71
N ILE A 283 -14.02 29.12 9.46
CA ILE A 283 -15.28 28.42 9.21
C ILE A 283 -15.78 28.69 7.78
N ASN A 284 -15.81 29.96 7.37
CA ASN A 284 -16.23 30.35 6.02
C ASN A 284 -15.30 29.76 4.93
N MET A 285 -13.97 29.74 5.19
CA MET A 285 -12.99 29.15 4.29
C MET A 285 -13.18 27.65 4.07
N THR A 286 -13.83 26.96 5.00
CA THR A 286 -14.08 25.51 4.91
C THR A 286 -15.41 25.15 4.25
N GLY A 287 -16.20 26.14 3.83
CA GLY A 287 -17.47 25.94 3.12
C GLY A 287 -18.67 25.69 4.05
N TYR A 288 -18.57 26.03 5.33
CA TYR A 288 -19.73 26.11 6.22
C TYR A 288 -20.41 27.47 6.08
N GLU A 289 -21.68 27.50 5.69
CA GLU A 289 -22.49 28.71 5.60
C GLU A 289 -22.99 29.17 6.99
N ASN A 290 -23.04 28.26 7.97
CA ASN A 290 -23.53 28.51 9.30
C ASN A 290 -22.51 28.06 10.37
N ALA A 291 -21.98 29.04 11.11
CA ALA A 291 -21.01 28.77 12.16
C ALA A 291 -21.56 27.85 13.26
N SER A 292 -22.85 28.04 13.65
CA SER A 292 -23.48 27.19 14.68
C SER A 292 -23.54 25.72 14.27
N HIS A 293 -23.78 25.44 12.98
CA HIS A 293 -23.71 24.10 12.45
C HIS A 293 -22.30 23.51 12.50
N CYS A 294 -21.29 24.31 12.13
CA CYS A 294 -19.88 23.91 12.23
C CYS A 294 -19.49 23.56 13.67
N TYR A 295 -19.84 24.41 14.65
CA TYR A 295 -19.59 24.14 16.06
C TYR A 295 -20.25 22.87 16.57
N LYS A 296 -21.51 22.63 16.18
CA LYS A 296 -22.23 21.42 16.55
C LYS A 296 -21.50 20.16 16.03
N VAL A 297 -21.20 20.13 14.75
CA VAL A 297 -20.52 18.99 14.10
C VAL A 297 -19.12 18.77 14.67
N PHE A 298 -18.40 19.85 14.93
CA PHE A 298 -17.08 19.76 15.55
C PHE A 298 -17.15 19.13 16.95
N LYS A 299 -18.10 19.58 17.79
CA LYS A 299 -18.30 19.06 19.16
C LYS A 299 -18.79 17.61 19.19
N GLU A 300 -19.50 17.16 18.16
CA GLU A 300 -19.97 15.78 18.05
C GLU A 300 -18.82 14.82 17.66
N LYS A 301 -17.77 15.34 17.01
CA LYS A 301 -16.65 14.51 16.53
C LYS A 301 -15.43 14.53 17.45
N TYR A 302 -15.21 15.63 18.18
CA TYR A 302 -14.06 15.86 19.09
C TYR A 302 -14.52 16.24 20.50
#